data_e3d220a598eaea058510fc8aa45b0a88
#
_entry.id   e3d220a598eaea058510fc8aa45b0a88
#
_cell.length_a   1.000
_cell.length_b   1.000
_cell.length_c   1.000
_cell.angle_alpha   90.00
_cell.angle_beta   90.00
_cell.angle_gamma   90.00
#
_symmetry.space_group_name_H-M   'P 1'
#
loop_
_entity.id
_entity.type
_entity.pdbx_description
1 polymer ?
#
loop_
_entity_poly.entity_id
_entity_poly.type
_entity_poly.pdbx_seq_one_letter_code
_entity_poly.pdbx_strand_id
1 'polypeptide(L)'
;FWWRLHLRPASHHGPLARMELIINGRSLYKPSAKQIQFHSCPARYVLYGGAAGGGKSHALRWDGHMSCLQVPGFKALLLRRNIPDLKRTHLKSVSAEAESVGAKYYSDMTVKYANGSSFEFGHVTDDQAVSIYLSAEYDKIYFDELVTFTEYQYKMVSSRCRTTIPGVLPRILAGTNPGGPESYWVRRYWVDRDV
;
A
#
# COMPACT_ATOMS: atom_id res chain seq x y z
N PHE A 1 11.48 -22.86 -0.21
CA PHE A 1 10.20 -22.27 -0.64
C PHE A 1 10.47 -21.43 -1.88
N TRP A 2 10.00 -21.90 -3.06
CA TRP A 2 10.18 -21.21 -4.33
C TRP A 2 8.88 -20.51 -4.69
N TRP A 3 8.84 -19.18 -4.57
CA TRP A 3 7.78 -18.36 -5.15
C TRP A 3 8.34 -17.62 -6.37
N ARG A 4 7.60 -17.60 -7.45
CA ARG A 4 7.90 -16.82 -8.65
C ARG A 4 6.79 -15.80 -8.87
N LEU A 5 7.10 -14.51 -8.77
CA LEU A 5 6.29 -13.47 -9.34
C LEU A 5 6.49 -13.53 -10.86
N HIS A 6 5.51 -14.00 -11.60
CA HIS A 6 5.57 -14.00 -13.06
C HIS A 6 5.22 -12.62 -13.60
N LEU A 7 6.20 -11.73 -13.67
CA LEU A 7 6.16 -10.53 -14.48
C LEU A 7 6.61 -10.93 -15.89
N ARG A 8 5.70 -11.07 -16.84
CA ARG A 8 6.08 -11.13 -18.26
C ARG A 8 6.22 -9.71 -18.76
N PRO A 9 7.40 -9.27 -19.24
CA PRO A 9 7.54 -7.97 -19.88
C PRO A 9 6.65 -7.93 -21.13
N ALA A 10 5.92 -6.83 -21.30
CA ALA A 10 5.20 -6.58 -22.52
C ALA A 10 6.20 -6.37 -23.66
N SER A 11 6.11 -7.15 -24.74
CA SER A 11 6.65 -6.78 -26.03
C SER A 11 5.93 -5.49 -26.48
N HIS A 12 6.63 -4.59 -27.17
CA HIS A 12 6.24 -3.23 -27.47
C HIS A 12 4.89 -3.00 -28.17
N HIS A 13 4.07 -4.05 -28.44
CA HIS A 13 2.74 -3.95 -29.08
C HIS A 13 1.85 -5.16 -28.71
N GLY A 14 1.75 -5.54 -27.40
CA GLY A 14 0.91 -6.65 -26.93
C GLY A 14 -0.06 -6.25 -25.82
N PRO A 15 -1.11 -7.06 -25.55
CA PRO A 15 -2.06 -6.79 -24.48
C PRO A 15 -1.33 -6.68 -23.13
N LEU A 16 -1.82 -5.78 -22.26
CA LEU A 16 -1.29 -5.50 -20.91
C LEU A 16 -0.77 -6.78 -20.25
N ALA A 17 0.48 -6.75 -19.81
CA ALA A 17 1.13 -7.88 -19.16
C ALA A 17 0.23 -8.46 -18.06
N ARG A 18 0.00 -9.76 -18.07
CA ARG A 18 -0.74 -10.44 -17.00
C ARG A 18 0.17 -10.47 -15.77
N MET A 19 -0.20 -9.69 -14.75
CA MET A 19 0.36 -9.80 -13.42
C MET A 19 -0.53 -10.75 -12.63
N GLU A 20 0.04 -11.72 -11.95
CA GLU A 20 -0.68 -12.65 -11.09
C GLU A 20 0.26 -13.13 -9.99
N LEU A 21 -0.21 -13.11 -8.75
CA LEU A 21 0.53 -13.68 -7.64
C LEU A 21 0.09 -15.13 -7.46
N ILE A 22 1.03 -16.03 -7.73
CA ILE A 22 0.82 -17.48 -7.58
C ILE A 22 1.77 -18.00 -6.50
N ILE A 23 1.24 -18.66 -5.48
CA ILE A 23 2.01 -19.33 -4.43
C ILE A 23 1.55 -20.80 -4.37
N ASN A 24 2.49 -21.74 -4.41
CA ASN A 24 2.22 -23.18 -4.40
C ASN A 24 1.17 -23.62 -5.46
N GLY A 25 1.23 -23.03 -6.67
CA GLY A 25 0.32 -23.33 -7.77
C GLY A 25 -1.09 -22.72 -7.62
N ARG A 26 -1.36 -22.00 -6.53
CA ARG A 26 -2.64 -21.33 -6.29
C ARG A 26 -2.56 -19.85 -6.63
N SER A 27 -3.47 -19.37 -7.47
CA SER A 27 -3.64 -17.93 -7.74
C SER A 27 -4.26 -17.24 -6.54
N LEU A 28 -3.52 -16.31 -5.94
CA LEU A 28 -3.94 -15.56 -4.74
C LEU A 28 -4.41 -14.16 -5.09
N TYR A 29 -3.80 -13.53 -6.09
CA TYR A 29 -4.14 -12.18 -6.51
C TYR A 29 -4.01 -12.01 -8.03
N LYS A 30 -5.11 -11.60 -8.64
CA LYS A 30 -5.18 -11.31 -10.08
C LYS A 30 -5.66 -9.86 -10.27
N PRO A 31 -4.74 -8.91 -10.46
CA PRO A 31 -5.09 -7.50 -10.58
C PRO A 31 -5.80 -7.20 -11.91
N SER A 32 -6.71 -6.23 -11.88
CA SER A 32 -7.29 -5.62 -13.07
C SER A 32 -6.24 -4.79 -13.83
N ALA A 33 -6.53 -4.38 -15.07
CA ALA A 33 -5.63 -3.56 -15.88
C ALA A 33 -5.20 -2.26 -15.15
N LYS A 34 -6.13 -1.58 -14.45
CA LYS A 34 -5.81 -0.38 -13.67
C LYS A 34 -4.93 -0.68 -12.46
N GLN A 35 -5.15 -1.80 -11.80
CA GLN A 35 -4.30 -2.24 -10.68
C GLN A 35 -2.90 -2.63 -11.17
N ILE A 36 -2.77 -3.24 -12.36
CA ILE A 36 -1.46 -3.50 -12.98
C ILE A 36 -0.72 -2.19 -13.23
N GLN A 37 -1.38 -1.18 -13.80
CA GLN A 37 -0.78 0.14 -14.01
C GLN A 37 -0.30 0.76 -12.69
N PHE A 38 -1.10 0.65 -11.63
CA PHE A 38 -0.74 1.14 -10.30
C PHE A 38 0.51 0.43 -9.75
N HIS A 39 0.56 -0.90 -9.77
CA HIS A 39 1.68 -1.69 -9.28
C HIS A 39 2.97 -1.48 -10.10
N SER A 40 2.85 -1.31 -11.41
CA SER A 40 3.97 -1.14 -12.33
C SER A 40 4.50 0.28 -12.41
N CYS A 41 3.82 1.27 -11.81
CA CYS A 41 4.27 2.65 -11.82
C CYS A 41 5.58 2.79 -11.03
N PRO A 42 6.70 3.28 -11.61
CA PRO A 42 7.98 3.37 -10.93
C PRO A 42 8.12 4.62 -10.03
N ALA A 43 7.16 5.52 -10.08
CA ALA A 43 7.24 6.80 -9.35
C ALA A 43 7.29 6.59 -7.83
N ARG A 44 8.04 7.47 -7.14
CA ARG A 44 8.11 7.50 -5.68
C ARG A 44 6.75 7.78 -5.03
N TYR A 45 5.96 8.63 -5.65
CA TYR A 45 4.62 9.03 -5.19
C TYR A 45 3.59 8.61 -6.21
N VAL A 46 2.62 7.79 -5.80
CA VAL A 46 1.58 7.27 -6.70
C VAL A 46 0.19 7.46 -6.10
N LEU A 47 -0.70 8.11 -6.83
CA LEU A 47 -2.10 8.27 -6.45
C LEU A 47 -3.00 7.40 -7.35
N TYR A 48 -3.72 6.47 -6.75
CA TYR A 48 -4.75 5.68 -7.40
C TYR A 48 -6.10 6.35 -7.19
N GLY A 49 -6.44 7.25 -8.11
CA GLY A 49 -7.73 7.96 -8.12
C GLY A 49 -8.82 7.15 -8.81
N GLY A 50 -10.08 7.48 -8.52
CA GLY A 50 -11.25 6.95 -9.21
C GLY A 50 -12.45 6.71 -8.30
N ALA A 51 -13.60 6.36 -8.92
CA ALA A 51 -14.85 6.11 -8.22
C ALA A 51 -14.77 4.99 -7.18
N ALA A 52 -15.74 4.93 -6.28
CA ALA A 52 -15.91 3.84 -5.33
C ALA A 52 -16.03 2.48 -6.05
N GLY A 53 -15.58 1.41 -5.40
CA GLY A 53 -15.65 0.05 -5.98
C GLY A 53 -14.52 -0.32 -6.95
N GLY A 54 -13.60 0.61 -7.28
CA GLY A 54 -12.49 0.36 -8.21
C GLY A 54 -11.36 -0.54 -7.68
N GLY A 55 -11.54 -1.21 -6.53
CA GLY A 55 -10.53 -2.13 -5.95
C GLY A 55 -9.26 -1.46 -5.43
N LYS A 56 -9.28 -0.15 -5.16
CA LYS A 56 -8.12 0.63 -4.69
C LYS A 56 -7.55 0.06 -3.38
N SER A 57 -8.38 -0.05 -2.34
CA SER A 57 -7.96 -0.58 -1.03
C SER A 57 -7.41 -2.00 -1.11
N HIS A 58 -7.98 -2.83 -2.00
CA HIS A 58 -7.48 -4.18 -2.28
C HIS A 58 -6.10 -4.14 -2.95
N ALA A 59 -5.91 -3.25 -3.94
CA ALA A 59 -4.62 -3.07 -4.59
C ALA A 59 -3.54 -2.58 -3.60
N LEU A 60 -3.86 -1.63 -2.70
CA LEU A 60 -2.92 -1.17 -1.68
C LEU A 60 -2.45 -2.32 -0.77
N ARG A 61 -3.37 -3.18 -0.29
CA ARG A 61 -2.99 -4.34 0.53
C ARG A 61 -2.10 -5.31 -0.21
N TRP A 62 -2.49 -5.70 -1.44
CA TRP A 62 -1.70 -6.66 -2.20
C TRP A 62 -0.36 -6.11 -2.66
N ASP A 63 -0.23 -4.80 -2.92
CA ASP A 63 1.06 -4.16 -3.14
C ASP A 63 1.98 -4.30 -1.91
N GLY A 64 1.42 -4.10 -0.71
CA GLY A 64 2.13 -4.32 0.55
C GLY A 64 2.58 -5.77 0.75
N HIS A 65 1.66 -6.74 0.56
CA HIS A 65 2.00 -8.16 0.63
C HIS A 65 3.10 -8.55 -0.36
N MET A 66 2.98 -8.13 -1.61
CA MET A 66 3.99 -8.41 -2.65
C MET A 66 5.35 -7.80 -2.29
N SER A 67 5.40 -6.55 -1.80
CA SER A 67 6.64 -5.91 -1.39
C SER A 67 7.32 -6.66 -0.24
N CYS A 68 6.55 -7.03 0.79
CA CYS A 68 7.05 -7.79 1.93
C CYS A 68 7.54 -9.21 1.56
N LEU A 69 6.89 -9.85 0.59
CA LEU A 69 7.32 -11.16 0.09
C LEU A 69 8.63 -11.07 -0.71
N GLN A 70 8.78 -10.03 -1.52
CA GLN A 70 9.90 -9.88 -2.45
C GLN A 70 11.20 -9.44 -1.78
N VAL A 71 11.10 -8.59 -0.76
CA VAL A 71 12.26 -7.94 -0.15
C VAL A 71 12.39 -8.34 1.32
N PRO A 72 13.42 -9.10 1.71
CA PRO A 72 13.64 -9.45 3.12
C PRO A 72 13.81 -8.22 4.01
N GLY A 73 13.19 -8.24 5.19
CA GLY A 73 13.26 -7.15 6.15
C GLY A 73 12.44 -5.90 5.79
N PHE A 74 11.63 -5.96 4.73
CA PHE A 74 10.82 -4.82 4.27
C PHE A 74 9.76 -4.41 5.29
N LYS A 75 9.61 -3.11 5.51
CA LYS A 75 8.64 -2.54 6.45
C LYS A 75 7.62 -1.71 5.70
N ALA A 76 6.38 -2.16 5.70
CA ALA A 76 5.24 -1.46 5.09
C ALA A 76 4.26 -0.96 6.15
N LEU A 77 3.64 0.19 5.90
CA LEU A 77 2.58 0.78 6.72
C LEU A 77 1.37 1.12 5.85
N LEU A 78 0.16 0.69 6.23
CA LEU A 78 -1.08 1.11 5.60
C LEU A 78 -1.95 1.85 6.60
N LEU A 79 -2.39 3.05 6.22
CA LEU A 79 -3.14 3.95 7.06
C LEU A 79 -4.56 4.22 6.55
N ARG A 80 -5.48 4.27 7.51
CA ARG A 80 -6.83 4.81 7.37
C ARG A 80 -7.06 5.95 8.36
N ARG A 81 -8.07 6.77 8.13
CA ARG A 81 -8.38 7.89 9.03
C ARG A 81 -8.81 7.44 10.42
N ASN A 82 -9.57 6.36 10.54
CA ASN A 82 -10.08 5.86 11.81
C ASN A 82 -10.15 4.33 11.88
N ILE A 83 -10.21 3.80 13.11
CA ILE A 83 -10.25 2.34 13.37
C ILE A 83 -11.49 1.65 12.77
N PRO A 84 -12.74 2.17 12.91
CA PRO A 84 -13.90 1.51 12.32
C PRO A 84 -13.77 1.29 10.82
N ASP A 85 -13.27 2.29 10.09
CA ASP A 85 -13.05 2.17 8.65
C ASP A 85 -11.89 1.23 8.31
N LEU A 86 -10.80 1.27 9.08
CA LEU A 86 -9.70 0.33 8.96
C LEU A 86 -10.18 -1.12 9.12
N LYS A 87 -10.94 -1.40 10.18
CA LYS A 87 -11.50 -2.74 10.44
C LYS A 87 -12.41 -3.20 9.30
N ARG A 88 -13.35 -2.35 8.87
CA ARG A 88 -14.33 -2.68 7.84
C ARG A 88 -13.71 -2.90 6.47
N THR A 89 -12.69 -2.13 6.11
CA THR A 89 -12.10 -2.13 4.77
C THR A 89 -10.91 -3.09 4.65
N HIS A 90 -10.04 -3.12 5.66
CA HIS A 90 -8.77 -3.87 5.59
C HIS A 90 -8.73 -5.07 6.53
N LEU A 91 -8.90 -4.87 7.85
CA LEU A 91 -8.58 -5.91 8.82
C LEU A 91 -9.46 -7.17 8.70
N LYS A 92 -10.69 -7.04 8.21
CA LYS A 92 -11.55 -8.20 7.93
C LYS A 92 -10.96 -9.22 6.95
N SER A 93 -10.03 -8.78 6.07
CA SER A 93 -9.43 -9.63 5.04
C SER A 93 -7.98 -9.98 5.32
N VAL A 94 -7.29 -9.17 6.12
CA VAL A 94 -5.82 -9.25 6.34
C VAL A 94 -5.40 -10.60 6.91
N SER A 95 -6.16 -11.18 7.85
CA SER A 95 -5.79 -12.47 8.45
C SER A 95 -5.76 -13.59 7.41
N ALA A 96 -6.81 -13.68 6.57
CA ALA A 96 -6.88 -14.70 5.51
C ALA A 96 -5.86 -14.43 4.39
N GLU A 97 -5.63 -13.17 4.02
CA GLU A 97 -4.60 -12.79 3.05
C GLU A 97 -3.20 -13.17 3.57
N ALA A 98 -2.88 -12.86 4.83
CA ALA A 98 -1.61 -13.21 5.47
C ALA A 98 -1.38 -14.72 5.48
N GLU A 99 -2.37 -15.51 5.91
CA GLU A 99 -2.30 -16.96 5.91
C GLU A 99 -2.06 -17.50 4.49
N SER A 100 -2.76 -16.96 3.49
CA SER A 100 -2.62 -17.41 2.10
C SER A 100 -1.22 -17.21 1.53
N VAL A 101 -0.47 -16.24 2.02
CA VAL A 101 0.93 -15.97 1.63
C VAL A 101 1.96 -16.56 2.59
N GLY A 102 1.55 -17.39 3.56
CA GLY A 102 2.43 -18.00 4.54
C GLY A 102 2.97 -17.03 5.60
N ALA A 103 2.27 -15.92 5.83
CA ALA A 103 2.58 -14.93 6.85
C ALA A 103 1.61 -15.06 8.04
N LYS A 104 1.89 -14.37 9.14
CA LYS A 104 1.07 -14.41 10.35
C LYS A 104 0.60 -13.02 10.75
N TYR A 105 -0.71 -12.87 10.93
CA TYR A 105 -1.33 -11.66 11.45
C TYR A 105 -1.41 -11.68 12.98
N TYR A 106 -1.10 -10.55 13.64
CA TYR A 106 -1.06 -10.39 15.09
C TYR A 106 -2.07 -9.34 15.56
N SER A 107 -2.39 -9.38 16.86
CA SER A 107 -3.37 -8.49 17.51
C SER A 107 -2.96 -7.01 17.52
N ASP A 108 -1.69 -6.71 17.35
CA ASP A 108 -1.13 -5.35 17.16
C ASP A 108 -1.35 -4.80 15.75
N MET A 109 -2.20 -5.44 14.97
CA MET A 109 -2.52 -5.11 13.57
C MET A 109 -1.29 -5.21 12.63
N THR A 110 -0.36 -6.11 12.90
CA THR A 110 0.84 -6.32 12.09
C THR A 110 0.83 -7.72 11.46
N VAL A 111 1.16 -7.79 10.19
CA VAL A 111 1.48 -9.04 9.49
C VAL A 111 2.99 -9.22 9.49
N LYS A 112 3.49 -10.38 9.97
CA LYS A 112 4.92 -10.73 9.98
C LYS A 112 5.20 -11.87 9.03
N TYR A 113 6.28 -11.74 8.26
CA TYR A 113 6.70 -12.69 7.24
C TYR A 113 7.95 -13.45 7.69
N ALA A 114 8.12 -14.67 7.18
CA ALA A 114 9.26 -15.52 7.53
C ALA A 114 10.63 -14.92 7.12
N ASN A 115 10.65 -14.00 6.15
CA ASN A 115 11.86 -13.30 5.70
C ASN A 115 12.21 -12.05 6.52
N GLY A 116 11.55 -11.84 7.68
CA GLY A 116 11.77 -10.70 8.57
C GLY A 116 11.00 -9.42 8.19
N SER A 117 10.23 -9.44 7.11
CA SER A 117 9.41 -8.30 6.70
C SER A 117 8.18 -8.13 7.58
N SER A 118 7.64 -6.91 7.64
CA SER A 118 6.41 -6.60 8.38
C SER A 118 5.51 -5.66 7.60
N PHE A 119 4.20 -5.86 7.74
CA PHE A 119 3.19 -4.98 7.18
C PHE A 119 2.23 -4.55 8.29
N GLU A 120 2.34 -3.31 8.71
CA GLU A 120 1.56 -2.69 9.78
C GLU A 120 0.32 -2.01 9.22
N PHE A 121 -0.79 -2.14 9.93
CA PHE A 121 -2.06 -1.46 9.64
C PHE A 121 -2.37 -0.49 10.77
N GLY A 122 -2.56 0.78 10.44
CA GLY A 122 -2.73 1.82 11.43
C GLY A 122 -3.77 2.86 11.05
N HIS A 123 -3.95 3.83 11.94
CA HIS A 123 -4.89 4.93 11.75
C HIS A 123 -4.34 6.23 12.32
N VAL A 124 -4.83 7.37 11.80
CA VAL A 124 -4.47 8.71 12.26
C VAL A 124 -5.76 9.51 12.44
N THR A 125 -6.34 9.45 13.65
CA THR A 125 -7.63 10.07 13.97
C THR A 125 -7.53 11.60 14.04
N ASP A 126 -6.43 12.10 14.57
CA ASP A 126 -6.13 13.51 14.77
C ASP A 126 -4.64 13.79 14.61
N ASP A 127 -4.23 15.03 14.76
CA ASP A 127 -2.84 15.43 14.56
C ASP A 127 -1.90 14.91 15.66
N GLN A 128 -2.41 14.60 16.86
CA GLN A 128 -1.61 14.03 17.96
C GLN A 128 -1.30 12.55 17.69
N ALA A 129 -2.22 11.82 17.06
CA ALA A 129 -2.05 10.42 16.72
C ALA A 129 -0.87 10.17 15.74
N VAL A 130 -0.41 11.21 15.02
CA VAL A 130 0.79 11.15 14.17
C VAL A 130 2.03 10.74 14.96
N SER A 131 2.12 11.14 16.24
CA SER A 131 3.27 10.86 17.10
C SER A 131 3.61 9.38 17.23
N ILE A 132 2.61 8.48 17.10
CA ILE A 132 2.77 7.03 17.15
C ILE A 132 3.76 6.55 16.08
N TYR A 133 3.77 7.19 14.91
CA TYR A 133 4.59 6.79 13.77
C TYR A 133 5.95 7.48 13.70
N LEU A 134 6.18 8.56 14.47
CA LEU A 134 7.39 9.39 14.35
C LEU A 134 8.68 8.69 14.78
N SER A 135 8.58 7.63 15.60
CA SER A 135 9.72 6.82 16.03
C SER A 135 10.07 5.66 15.09
N ALA A 136 9.22 5.40 14.09
CA ALA A 136 9.40 4.28 13.17
C ALA A 136 9.93 4.74 11.80
N GLU A 137 10.39 3.78 11.00
CA GLU A 137 10.81 3.96 9.61
C GLU A 137 10.15 2.89 8.75
N TYR A 138 9.66 3.31 7.59
CA TYR A 138 8.97 2.42 6.66
C TYR A 138 9.54 2.56 5.26
N ASP A 139 9.76 1.45 4.58
CA ASP A 139 10.20 1.42 3.19
C ASP A 139 9.07 1.82 2.24
N LYS A 140 7.83 1.57 2.64
CA LYS A 140 6.65 1.96 1.87
C LYS A 140 5.48 2.32 2.78
N ILE A 141 4.83 3.45 2.48
CA ILE A 141 3.65 3.92 3.21
C ILE A 141 2.46 4.00 2.25
N TYR A 142 1.33 3.50 2.72
CA TYR A 142 0.06 3.54 2.00
C TYR A 142 -0.96 4.40 2.75
N PHE A 143 -1.59 5.34 2.05
CA PHE A 143 -2.74 6.09 2.56
C PHE A 143 -4.00 5.64 1.81
N ASP A 144 -4.94 5.02 2.50
CA ASP A 144 -6.23 4.70 1.90
C ASP A 144 -7.27 5.76 2.25
N GLU A 145 -7.97 6.27 1.21
CA GLU A 145 -8.78 7.50 1.23
C GLU A 145 -7.99 8.74 1.66
N LEU A 146 -6.97 9.07 0.87
CA LEU A 146 -6.04 10.18 1.14
C LEU A 146 -6.76 11.51 1.46
N VAL A 147 -7.89 11.79 0.80
CA VAL A 147 -8.71 13.00 1.03
C VAL A 147 -9.35 13.10 2.42
N THR A 148 -9.15 12.12 3.28
CA THR A 148 -9.59 12.16 4.69
C THR A 148 -8.50 12.57 5.66
N PHE A 149 -7.24 12.64 5.21
CA PHE A 149 -6.10 13.05 6.02
C PHE A 149 -5.81 14.54 5.80
N THR A 150 -5.45 15.25 6.86
CA THR A 150 -4.96 16.63 6.72
C THR A 150 -3.59 16.66 6.01
N GLU A 151 -3.25 17.76 5.38
CA GLU A 151 -1.92 17.96 4.76
C GLU A 151 -0.80 17.75 5.78
N TYR A 152 -1.01 18.20 7.02
CA TYR A 152 -0.07 18.01 8.13
C TYR A 152 0.17 16.52 8.43
N GLN A 153 -0.91 15.74 8.60
CA GLN A 153 -0.83 14.30 8.87
C GLN A 153 -0.07 13.58 7.74
N TYR A 154 -0.41 13.89 6.50
CA TYR A 154 0.28 13.33 5.34
C TYR A 154 1.78 13.64 5.36
N LYS A 155 2.17 14.91 5.53
CA LYS A 155 3.57 15.32 5.55
C LYS A 155 4.36 14.67 6.68
N MET A 156 3.81 14.68 7.88
CA MET A 156 4.50 14.16 9.06
C MET A 156 4.73 12.65 8.97
N VAL A 157 3.72 11.87 8.60
CA VAL A 157 3.89 10.42 8.42
C VAL A 157 4.77 10.13 7.20
N SER A 158 4.61 10.85 6.10
CA SER A 158 5.44 10.69 4.90
C SER A 158 6.93 10.92 5.15
N SER A 159 7.29 11.75 6.13
CA SER A 159 8.69 11.96 6.55
C SER A 159 9.35 10.68 7.11
N ARG A 160 8.56 9.69 7.48
CA ARG A 160 9.03 8.37 7.97
C ARG A 160 9.24 7.36 6.84
N CYS A 161 8.93 7.74 5.59
CA CYS A 161 9.15 6.90 4.42
C CYS A 161 10.60 6.97 3.95
N ARG A 162 11.42 6.10 4.51
CA ARG A 162 12.86 5.99 4.24
C ARG A 162 13.31 4.54 4.41
N THR A 163 14.34 4.14 3.71
CA THR A 163 14.85 2.78 3.70
C THR A 163 16.36 2.74 3.86
N THR A 164 16.85 1.70 4.50
CA THR A 164 18.26 1.34 4.55
C THR A 164 18.56 0.10 3.70
N ILE A 165 17.54 -0.47 3.05
CA ILE A 165 17.70 -1.67 2.22
C ILE A 165 18.31 -1.26 0.87
N PRO A 166 19.49 -1.80 0.50
CA PRO A 166 20.13 -1.46 -0.76
C PRO A 166 19.24 -1.75 -1.97
N GLY A 167 19.16 -0.80 -2.91
CA GLY A 167 18.39 -0.96 -4.15
C GLY A 167 16.88 -0.78 -4.00
N VAL A 168 16.36 -0.55 -2.78
CA VAL A 168 14.95 -0.26 -2.54
C VAL A 168 14.73 1.25 -2.60
N LEU A 169 13.74 1.68 -3.37
CA LEU A 169 13.27 3.07 -3.39
C LEU A 169 12.14 3.23 -2.36
N PRO A 170 12.26 4.13 -1.37
CA PRO A 170 11.14 4.41 -0.46
C PRO A 170 9.99 5.06 -1.22
N ARG A 171 8.76 4.58 -1.02
CA ARG A 171 7.61 4.98 -1.83
C ARG A 171 6.38 5.27 -0.98
N ILE A 172 5.59 6.23 -1.43
CA ILE A 172 4.28 6.58 -0.87
C ILE A 172 3.21 6.35 -1.93
N LEU A 173 2.30 5.45 -1.63
CA LEU A 173 1.19 5.10 -2.50
C LEU A 173 -0.13 5.46 -1.81
N ALA A 174 -1.04 6.04 -2.55
CA ALA A 174 -2.33 6.45 -1.98
C ALA A 174 -3.51 6.03 -2.85
N GLY A 175 -4.61 5.68 -2.18
CA GLY A 175 -5.92 5.51 -2.80
C GLY A 175 -6.83 6.68 -2.44
N THR A 176 -7.60 7.19 -3.40
CA THR A 176 -8.57 8.26 -3.13
C THR A 176 -9.79 8.18 -4.03
N ASN A 177 -10.91 8.69 -3.51
CA ASN A 177 -12.09 9.02 -4.30
C ASN A 177 -12.06 10.52 -4.63
N PRO A 178 -12.64 10.98 -5.73
CA PRO A 178 -12.81 12.40 -6.00
C PRO A 178 -13.75 13.03 -4.95
N GLY A 179 -13.43 14.25 -4.52
CA GLY A 179 -14.14 14.93 -3.44
C GLY A 179 -13.70 14.48 -2.05
N GLY A 180 -14.22 15.12 -1.02
CA GLY A 180 -13.87 14.86 0.37
C GLY A 180 -13.33 16.11 1.07
N PRO A 181 -13.22 16.08 2.43
CA PRO A 181 -12.93 17.27 3.22
C PRO A 181 -11.58 17.90 2.88
N GLU A 182 -10.57 17.08 2.61
CA GLU A 182 -9.19 17.50 2.36
C GLU A 182 -8.80 17.45 0.87
N SER A 183 -9.79 17.47 -0.03
CA SER A 183 -9.56 17.35 -1.48
C SER A 183 -8.71 18.48 -2.07
N TYR A 184 -8.71 19.67 -1.46
CA TYR A 184 -7.95 20.83 -1.95
C TYR A 184 -6.44 20.58 -1.98
N TRP A 185 -5.83 20.17 -0.86
CA TRP A 185 -4.38 19.93 -0.82
C TRP A 185 -4.00 18.71 -1.67
N VAL A 186 -4.86 17.65 -1.68
CA VAL A 186 -4.61 16.47 -2.53
C VAL A 186 -4.60 16.86 -4.00
N ARG A 187 -5.57 17.68 -4.44
CA ARG A 187 -5.60 18.19 -5.82
C ARG A 187 -4.34 18.98 -6.14
N ARG A 188 -3.96 19.92 -5.29
CA ARG A 188 -2.76 20.76 -5.48
C ARG A 188 -1.50 19.91 -5.69
N TYR A 189 -1.24 18.91 -4.85
CA TYR A 189 -0.04 18.09 -4.96
C TYR A 189 -0.08 17.08 -6.10
N TRP A 190 -1.21 16.44 -6.31
CA TRP A 190 -1.27 15.24 -7.14
C TRP A 190 -1.86 15.47 -8.53
N VAL A 191 -2.68 16.52 -8.70
CA VAL A 191 -3.33 16.84 -9.97
C VAL A 191 -2.71 18.07 -10.60
N ASP A 192 -2.70 19.18 -9.87
CA ASP A 192 -2.20 20.47 -10.38
C ASP A 192 -0.66 20.52 -10.36
N ARG A 193 -0.02 19.68 -9.53
CA ARG A 193 1.45 19.60 -9.34
C ARG A 193 2.07 20.93 -8.91
N ASP A 194 1.32 21.69 -8.14
CA ASP A 194 1.72 22.97 -7.58
C ASP A 194 2.23 22.75 -6.15
N VAL A 195 3.58 22.59 -6.02
CA VAL A 195 4.29 22.25 -4.78
C VAL A 195 5.40 23.26 -4.53
#